data_e6b72a1e261c87843df5687748b518af
#
_entry.id   e6b72a1e261c87843df5687748b518af
#
_cell.length_a   1.000
_cell.length_b   1.000
_cell.length_c   1.000
_cell.angle_alpha   90.00
_cell.angle_beta   90.00
_cell.angle_gamma   90.00
#
_symmetry.space_group_name_H-M   'P 1'
#
loop_
_entity.id
_entity.type
_entity.pdbx_description
1 polymer ?
#
loop_
_entity_poly.entity_id
_entity_poly.type
_entity_poly.pdbx_seq_one_letter_code
_entity_poly.pdbx_strand_id
1 'polypeptide(L)'
;MPLINGLGGAFVFSDKPVKLAEWYSEHFGFKFEGSAEFGAYYQTFWGLDPDDQKRKLDTTFSIIKANKPMGNTVPDEEPDSMYGDQPYMMNLRTDDLDALVTHLQSTGVTILKREDEEYGRFAWVRDPEGNRVELYEPAAQ
;
A
#
# COMPACT_ATOMS: atom_id res chain seq x y z
N MET A 1 -3.98 -8.85 29.02
CA MET A 1 -4.09 -9.39 27.64
C MET A 1 -4.74 -8.34 26.75
N PRO A 2 -4.09 -7.88 25.69
CA PRO A 2 -4.74 -6.96 24.78
C PRO A 2 -5.87 -7.67 24.02
N LEU A 3 -6.95 -6.94 23.78
CA LEU A 3 -8.07 -7.47 22.99
C LEU A 3 -7.77 -7.40 21.48
N ILE A 4 -6.94 -6.44 21.07
CA ILE A 4 -6.48 -6.30 19.69
C ILE A 4 -4.98 -6.57 19.69
N ASN A 5 -4.53 -7.44 18.79
CA ASN A 5 -3.12 -7.84 18.73
C ASN A 5 -2.39 -7.39 17.46
N GLY A 6 -3.04 -6.63 16.59
CA GLY A 6 -2.39 -6.10 15.41
C GLY A 6 -3.38 -5.74 14.31
N LEU A 7 -2.84 -5.46 13.12
CA LEU A 7 -3.65 -5.22 11.92
C LEU A 7 -3.79 -6.52 11.14
N GLY A 8 -5.04 -6.93 10.89
CA GLY A 8 -5.32 -8.11 10.07
C GLY A 8 -5.22 -7.82 8.59
N GLY A 9 -5.36 -6.56 8.21
CA GLY A 9 -5.24 -6.19 6.81
C GLY A 9 -5.84 -4.83 6.48
N ALA A 10 -5.84 -4.55 5.19
CA ALA A 10 -6.40 -3.32 4.65
C ALA A 10 -7.22 -3.65 3.40
N PHE A 11 -8.33 -2.96 3.23
CA PHE A 11 -9.19 -3.11 2.06
C PHE A 11 -9.20 -1.82 1.26
N VAL A 12 -8.96 -1.94 -0.03
CA VAL A 12 -9.10 -0.84 -0.99
C VAL A 12 -10.27 -1.19 -1.89
N PHE A 13 -11.22 -0.27 -2.01
CA PHE A 13 -12.39 -0.46 -2.85
C PHE A 13 -12.18 0.23 -4.19
N SER A 14 -12.55 -0.44 -5.27
CA SER A 14 -12.27 0.03 -6.61
C SER A 14 -13.43 -0.25 -7.55
N ASP A 15 -13.71 0.71 -8.44
CA ASP A 15 -14.63 0.50 -9.54
C ASP A 15 -14.04 -0.44 -10.60
N LYS A 16 -12.69 -0.53 -10.65
CA LYS A 16 -11.95 -1.32 -11.63
C LYS A 16 -10.86 -2.14 -10.93
N PRO A 17 -11.24 -3.13 -10.12
CA PRO A 17 -10.27 -3.84 -9.29
C PRO A 17 -9.21 -4.59 -10.09
N VAL A 18 -9.53 -5.10 -11.30
CA VAL A 18 -8.53 -5.76 -12.16
C VAL A 18 -7.41 -4.78 -12.53
N LYS A 19 -7.78 -3.60 -12.99
CA LYS A 19 -6.78 -2.59 -13.39
C LYS A 19 -5.96 -2.10 -12.21
N LEU A 20 -6.59 -1.90 -11.08
CA LEU A 20 -5.87 -1.47 -9.89
C LEU A 20 -4.90 -2.56 -9.42
N ALA A 21 -5.32 -3.83 -9.43
CA ALA A 21 -4.45 -4.94 -9.08
C ALA A 21 -3.25 -5.05 -10.03
N GLU A 22 -3.48 -4.88 -11.34
CA GLU A 22 -2.40 -4.86 -12.32
C GLU A 22 -1.39 -3.75 -12.03
N TRP A 23 -1.86 -2.56 -11.66
CA TRP A 23 -0.99 -1.45 -11.33
C TRP A 23 -0.09 -1.77 -10.12
N TYR A 24 -0.68 -2.29 -9.04
CA TYR A 24 0.08 -2.67 -7.84
C TYR A 24 1.05 -3.80 -8.14
N SER A 25 0.67 -4.75 -9.00
CA SER A 25 1.56 -5.85 -9.40
C SER A 25 2.74 -5.34 -10.21
N GLU A 26 2.48 -4.47 -11.18
CA GLU A 26 3.52 -3.93 -12.05
C GLU A 26 4.53 -3.06 -11.30
N HIS A 27 4.02 -2.17 -10.43
CA HIS A 27 4.87 -1.14 -9.83
C HIS A 27 5.45 -1.54 -8.48
N PHE A 28 4.77 -2.38 -7.72
CA PHE A 28 5.24 -2.80 -6.39
C PHE A 28 5.57 -4.28 -6.29
N GLY A 29 5.35 -5.04 -7.34
CA GLY A 29 5.66 -6.47 -7.32
C GLY A 29 4.67 -7.32 -6.54
N PHE A 30 3.46 -6.82 -6.30
CA PHE A 30 2.43 -7.63 -5.63
C PHE A 30 2.11 -8.87 -6.46
N LYS A 31 1.86 -9.98 -5.77
CA LYS A 31 1.43 -11.24 -6.35
C LYS A 31 0.06 -11.58 -5.81
N PHE A 32 -0.98 -11.09 -6.50
CA PHE A 32 -2.35 -11.26 -6.02
C PHE A 32 -2.89 -12.65 -6.28
N GLU A 33 -3.61 -13.16 -5.30
CA GLU A 33 -4.53 -14.27 -5.43
C GLU A 33 -5.93 -13.72 -5.60
N GLY A 34 -6.89 -14.60 -5.92
CA GLY A 34 -8.29 -14.21 -6.11
C GLY A 34 -8.65 -13.98 -7.56
N SER A 35 -9.85 -13.45 -7.78
CA SER A 35 -10.39 -13.25 -9.12
C SER A 35 -11.61 -12.33 -9.07
N ALA A 36 -12.08 -11.92 -10.26
CA ALA A 36 -13.34 -11.18 -10.38
C ALA A 36 -14.51 -11.97 -9.81
N GLU A 37 -14.54 -13.29 -10.03
CA GLU A 37 -15.60 -14.16 -9.50
C GLU A 37 -15.55 -14.25 -7.97
N PHE A 38 -14.35 -14.31 -7.39
CA PHE A 38 -14.16 -14.28 -5.95
C PHE A 38 -14.56 -12.92 -5.36
N GLY A 39 -14.49 -11.86 -6.15
CA GLY A 39 -14.84 -10.50 -5.74
C GLY A 39 -13.70 -9.71 -5.13
N ALA A 40 -12.51 -10.26 -5.08
CA ALA A 40 -11.34 -9.60 -4.52
C ALA A 40 -10.04 -10.12 -5.12
N TYR A 41 -9.04 -9.25 -5.11
CA TYR A 41 -7.64 -9.61 -5.37
C TYR A 41 -6.88 -9.30 -4.09
N TYR A 42 -6.08 -10.24 -3.58
CA TYR A 42 -5.44 -10.07 -2.29
C TYR A 42 -4.05 -10.71 -2.25
N GLN A 43 -3.22 -10.15 -1.39
CA GLN A 43 -1.93 -10.75 -1.03
C GLN A 43 -1.80 -10.74 0.48
N THR A 44 -1.38 -11.85 1.06
CA THR A 44 -1.12 -11.98 2.48
C THR A 44 0.37 -11.92 2.75
N PHE A 45 0.74 -11.06 3.69
CA PHE A 45 2.09 -10.93 4.21
C PHE A 45 2.15 -11.65 5.54
N TRP A 46 3.18 -12.46 5.73
CA TRP A 46 3.33 -13.27 6.92
C TRP A 46 4.47 -12.76 7.80
N GLY A 47 4.25 -12.71 9.10
CA GLY A 47 5.25 -12.44 10.09
C GLY A 47 5.18 -13.47 11.20
N LEU A 48 6.08 -13.36 12.17
CA LEU A 48 6.08 -14.23 13.34
C LEU A 48 5.72 -13.42 14.58
N ASP A 49 4.97 -14.06 15.48
CA ASP A 49 4.67 -13.49 16.77
C ASP A 49 5.98 -13.36 17.56
N PRO A 50 6.35 -12.16 18.07
CA PRO A 50 7.58 -12.01 18.83
C PRO A 50 7.60 -12.80 20.14
N ASP A 51 6.44 -13.16 20.69
CA ASP A 51 6.33 -13.92 21.92
C ASP A 51 6.18 -15.42 21.67
N ASP A 52 5.84 -15.83 20.44
CA ASP A 52 5.68 -17.23 20.06
C ASP A 52 6.06 -17.41 18.59
N GLN A 53 7.31 -17.72 18.33
CA GLN A 53 7.85 -17.83 16.97
C GLN A 53 7.27 -18.98 16.14
N LYS A 54 6.46 -19.84 16.74
CA LYS A 54 5.71 -20.88 16.00
C LYS A 54 4.39 -20.35 15.47
N ARG A 55 3.94 -19.21 16.00
CA ARG A 55 2.69 -18.57 15.58
C ARG A 55 2.94 -17.59 14.46
N LYS A 56 2.30 -17.84 13.33
CA LYS A 56 2.33 -16.91 12.19
C LYS A 56 1.25 -15.86 12.36
N LEU A 57 1.61 -14.63 12.05
CA LEU A 57 0.69 -13.50 12.00
C LEU A 57 0.56 -13.06 10.55
N ASP A 58 -0.65 -12.77 10.12
CA ASP A 58 -0.93 -12.38 8.76
C ASP A 58 -1.42 -10.94 8.68
N THR A 59 -1.08 -10.28 7.57
CA THR A 59 -1.64 -8.98 7.19
C THR A 59 -2.00 -9.07 5.72
N THR A 60 -3.26 -8.92 5.39
CA THR A 60 -3.74 -9.11 4.03
C THR A 60 -4.14 -7.76 3.42
N PHE A 61 -3.54 -7.45 2.26
CA PHE A 61 -3.95 -6.32 1.44
C PHE A 61 -4.92 -6.81 0.38
N SER A 62 -6.12 -6.23 0.33
CA SER A 62 -7.19 -6.68 -0.58
C SER A 62 -7.71 -5.52 -1.42
N ILE A 63 -7.92 -5.78 -2.70
CA ILE A 63 -8.61 -4.88 -3.62
C ILE A 63 -9.94 -5.50 -3.94
N ILE A 64 -11.03 -4.82 -3.58
CA ILE A 64 -12.38 -5.33 -3.65
C ILE A 64 -13.22 -4.43 -4.54
N LYS A 65 -14.08 -5.02 -5.36
CA LYS A 65 -15.02 -4.26 -6.18
C LYS A 65 -15.92 -3.40 -5.29
N ALA A 66 -15.97 -2.11 -5.57
CA ALA A 66 -16.87 -1.20 -4.88
C ALA A 66 -18.34 -1.56 -5.21
N ASN A 67 -19.22 -1.40 -4.22
CA ASN A 67 -20.63 -1.71 -4.41
C ASN A 67 -21.44 -0.54 -5.01
N LYS A 68 -20.78 0.60 -5.21
CA LYS A 68 -21.34 1.78 -5.88
C LYS A 68 -20.16 2.59 -6.44
N PRO A 69 -20.40 3.46 -7.45
CA PRO A 69 -19.31 4.27 -8.01
C PRO A 69 -18.58 5.08 -6.95
N MET A 70 -17.25 5.03 -6.99
CA MET A 70 -16.40 5.72 -6.00
C MET A 70 -16.09 7.15 -6.40
N GLY A 71 -15.96 7.43 -7.72
CA GLY A 71 -15.63 8.75 -8.21
C GLY A 71 -14.22 9.21 -7.87
N ASN A 72 -13.33 8.29 -7.50
CA ASN A 72 -11.97 8.63 -7.12
C ASN A 72 -11.15 9.08 -8.34
N THR A 73 -10.38 10.15 -8.18
CA THR A 73 -9.51 10.68 -9.25
C THR A 73 -8.22 11.21 -8.65
N VAL A 74 -7.18 11.26 -9.51
CA VAL A 74 -5.93 11.93 -9.16
C VAL A 74 -6.19 13.44 -9.15
N PRO A 75 -5.83 14.19 -8.08
CA PRO A 75 -6.03 15.63 -8.04
C PRO A 75 -5.11 16.36 -9.01
N ASP A 76 -5.54 17.57 -9.46
CA ASP A 76 -4.74 18.42 -10.34
C ASP A 76 -3.48 18.93 -9.63
N GLU A 77 -3.59 19.24 -8.35
CA GLU A 77 -2.48 19.69 -7.52
C GLU A 77 -2.37 18.85 -6.26
N GLU A 78 -1.14 18.53 -5.87
CA GLU A 78 -0.88 17.86 -4.61
C GLU A 78 -0.85 18.86 -3.47
N PRO A 79 -1.38 18.51 -2.27
CA PRO A 79 -1.26 19.36 -1.11
C PRO A 79 0.18 19.43 -0.60
N ASP A 80 0.51 20.49 0.15
CA ASP A 80 1.85 20.65 0.74
C ASP A 80 2.16 19.54 1.74
N SER A 81 1.17 19.12 2.52
CA SER A 81 1.33 18.01 3.46
C SER A 81 0.86 16.71 2.83
N MET A 82 1.60 15.64 3.07
CA MET A 82 1.22 14.28 2.66
C MET A 82 0.20 13.65 3.61
N TYR A 83 -0.19 14.36 4.67
CA TYR A 83 -1.07 13.82 5.70
C TYR A 83 -2.33 14.68 5.86
N GLY A 84 -3.44 14.03 6.19
CA GLY A 84 -4.62 14.73 6.71
C GLY A 84 -5.70 15.11 5.72
N ASP A 85 -5.48 14.90 4.43
CA ASP A 85 -6.48 15.18 3.39
C ASP A 85 -7.33 13.97 3.01
N GLN A 86 -7.01 12.81 3.57
CA GLN A 86 -7.75 11.57 3.36
C GLN A 86 -7.98 10.91 4.72
N PRO A 87 -9.08 10.15 4.88
CA PRO A 87 -9.35 9.49 6.17
C PRO A 87 -8.33 8.40 6.51
N TYR A 88 -7.72 7.78 5.51
CA TYR A 88 -6.71 6.74 5.68
C TYR A 88 -5.63 6.89 4.64
N MET A 89 -4.43 6.42 4.95
CA MET A 89 -3.34 6.32 3.99
C MET A 89 -2.66 4.96 4.17
N MET A 90 -2.47 4.24 3.06
CA MET A 90 -1.71 3.00 3.06
C MET A 90 -0.23 3.31 3.24
N ASN A 91 0.42 2.56 4.13
CA ASN A 91 1.88 2.59 4.27
C ASN A 91 2.40 1.22 3.84
N LEU A 92 3.28 1.18 2.85
CA LEU A 92 3.91 -0.03 2.36
C LEU A 92 5.38 -0.02 2.73
N ARG A 93 5.86 -1.08 3.36
CA ARG A 93 7.24 -1.20 3.81
C ARG A 93 8.11 -1.84 2.73
N THR A 94 9.31 -1.31 2.58
CA THR A 94 10.34 -1.86 1.70
C THR A 94 11.66 -1.99 2.46
N ASP A 95 12.52 -2.89 2.00
CA ASP A 95 13.88 -3.03 2.54
C ASP A 95 14.86 -2.04 1.90
N ASP A 96 14.51 -1.48 0.73
CA ASP A 96 15.40 -0.58 -0.02
C ASP A 96 14.57 0.47 -0.75
N LEU A 97 14.42 1.64 -0.13
CA LEU A 97 13.61 2.72 -0.69
C LEU A 97 14.25 3.31 -1.95
N ASP A 98 15.59 3.41 -2.00
CA ASP A 98 16.26 3.94 -3.18
C ASP A 98 15.99 3.08 -4.41
N ALA A 99 16.11 1.77 -4.27
CA ALA A 99 15.83 0.83 -5.36
C ALA A 99 14.35 0.91 -5.78
N LEU A 100 13.44 0.99 -4.82
CA LEU A 100 12.01 1.10 -5.09
C LEU A 100 11.70 2.40 -5.85
N VAL A 101 12.22 3.53 -5.40
CA VAL A 101 12.01 4.83 -6.06
C VAL A 101 12.55 4.79 -7.50
N THR A 102 13.75 4.24 -7.69
CA THR A 102 14.33 4.09 -9.04
C THR A 102 13.43 3.26 -9.94
N HIS A 103 12.93 2.13 -9.43
CA HIS A 103 12.01 1.27 -10.18
C HIS A 103 10.72 2.02 -10.55
N LEU A 104 10.11 2.69 -9.59
CA LEU A 104 8.86 3.43 -9.80
C LEU A 104 9.03 4.50 -10.88
N GLN A 105 10.11 5.29 -10.80
CA GLN A 105 10.40 6.32 -11.80
C GLN A 105 10.62 5.70 -13.17
N SER A 106 11.31 4.56 -13.25
CA SER A 106 11.55 3.87 -14.52
C SER A 106 10.28 3.32 -15.16
N THR A 107 9.25 3.05 -14.36
CA THR A 107 7.96 2.54 -14.84
C THR A 107 6.89 3.62 -14.94
N GLY A 108 7.27 4.90 -14.81
CA GLY A 108 6.39 6.04 -15.06
C GLY A 108 5.60 6.53 -13.86
N VAL A 109 5.94 6.12 -12.65
CA VAL A 109 5.27 6.61 -11.44
C VAL A 109 5.99 7.85 -10.93
N THR A 110 5.23 8.92 -10.67
CA THR A 110 5.75 10.16 -10.12
C THR A 110 5.91 10.05 -8.61
N ILE A 111 7.08 10.39 -8.10
CA ILE A 111 7.31 10.51 -6.66
C ILE A 111 6.83 11.90 -6.22
N LEU A 112 5.82 11.94 -5.37
CA LEU A 112 5.23 13.21 -4.94
C LEU A 112 6.15 13.96 -4.01
N LYS A 113 6.81 13.25 -3.10
CA LYS A 113 7.71 13.81 -2.11
C LYS A 113 8.61 12.72 -1.56
N ARG A 114 9.76 13.10 -1.04
CA ARG A 114 10.67 12.20 -0.32
C ARG A 114 11.19 12.89 0.92
N GLU A 115 11.22 12.17 2.05
CA GLU A 115 11.79 12.65 3.32
C GLU A 115 12.61 11.52 3.96
N ASP A 116 13.85 11.83 4.30
CA ASP A 116 14.74 10.91 5.00
C ASP A 116 14.94 11.44 6.43
N GLU A 117 14.52 10.62 7.41
CA GLU A 117 14.56 10.96 8.82
C GLU A 117 15.38 9.91 9.59
N GLU A 118 15.75 10.23 10.84
CA GLU A 118 16.50 9.28 11.67
C GLU A 118 15.73 7.99 11.95
N TYR A 119 14.42 8.09 12.06
CA TYR A 119 13.54 6.96 12.39
C TYR A 119 13.06 6.19 11.18
N GLY A 120 13.36 6.65 9.96
CA GLY A 120 12.98 5.96 8.74
C GLY A 120 13.07 6.86 7.52
N ARG A 121 12.95 6.24 6.35
CA ARG A 121 12.98 6.94 5.06
C ARG A 121 11.61 6.78 4.41
N PHE A 122 11.11 7.86 3.81
CA PHE A 122 9.74 7.93 3.31
C PHE A 122 9.67 8.51 1.92
N ALA A 123 8.74 8.00 1.13
CA ALA A 123 8.36 8.59 -0.15
C ALA A 123 6.84 8.41 -0.33
N TRP A 124 6.24 9.23 -1.17
CA TRP A 124 4.80 9.17 -1.44
C TRP A 124 4.53 9.13 -2.93
N VAL A 125 3.55 8.33 -3.30
CA VAL A 125 3.05 8.21 -4.68
C VAL A 125 1.53 8.19 -4.66
N ARG A 126 0.90 8.32 -5.84
CA ARG A 126 -0.53 8.08 -5.99
C ARG A 126 -0.75 6.90 -6.91
N ASP A 127 -1.75 6.10 -6.58
CA ASP A 127 -2.21 5.06 -7.50
C ASP A 127 -3.17 5.68 -8.55
N PRO A 128 -3.58 4.92 -9.58
CA PRO A 128 -4.42 5.46 -10.64
C PRO A 128 -5.80 5.95 -10.18
N GLU A 129 -6.25 5.54 -9.01
CA GLU A 129 -7.55 5.94 -8.47
C GLU A 129 -7.43 7.10 -7.47
N GLY A 130 -6.25 7.72 -7.39
CA GLY A 130 -6.01 8.88 -6.54
C GLY A 130 -5.65 8.57 -5.11
N ASN A 131 -5.49 7.31 -4.75
CA ASN A 131 -5.05 6.95 -3.40
C ASN A 131 -3.58 7.32 -3.22
N ARG A 132 -3.28 8.13 -2.20
CA ARG A 132 -1.89 8.40 -1.83
C ARG A 132 -1.37 7.24 -1.00
N VAL A 133 -0.18 6.78 -1.34
CA VAL A 133 0.49 5.66 -0.67
C VAL A 133 1.82 6.16 -0.13
N GLU A 134 2.07 5.90 1.15
CA GLU A 134 3.36 6.16 1.77
C GLU A 134 4.24 4.92 1.64
N LEU A 135 5.47 5.12 1.17
CA LEU A 135 6.48 4.07 1.07
C LEU A 135 7.47 4.28 2.19
N TYR A 136 7.82 3.23 2.90
CA TYR A 136 8.56 3.32 4.13
C TYR A 136 9.68 2.29 4.20
N GLU A 137 10.90 2.77 4.46
CA GLU A 137 12.03 1.93 4.81
C GLU A 137 12.37 2.18 6.28
N PRO A 138 12.28 1.17 7.15
CA PRO A 138 12.63 1.34 8.56
C PRO A 138 14.10 1.74 8.74
N ALA A 139 14.38 2.51 9.78
CA ALA A 139 15.76 2.76 10.17
C ALA A 139 16.45 1.44 10.52
N ALA A 140 17.76 1.38 10.29
CA ALA A 140 18.55 0.20 10.65
C ALA A 140 18.47 -0.04 12.16
N GLN A 141 18.33 -1.33 12.52
CA GLN A 141 18.25 -1.76 13.92
C GLN A 141 19.58 -2.31 14.39
#